data_cdad2e5a1171a3943aec09a3851d9660
#
_entry.id   cdad2e5a1171a3943aec09a3851d9660
#
_cell.length_a   1.000
_cell.length_b   1.000
_cell.length_c   1.000
_cell.angle_alpha   90.00
_cell.angle_beta   90.00
_cell.angle_gamma   90.00
#
_symmetry.space_group_name_H-M   'P 1'
#
loop_
_entity.id
_entity.type
_entity.pdbx_description
1 polymer ?
#
loop_
_entity_poly.entity_id
_entity_poly.type
_entity_poly.pdbx_seq_one_letter_code
_entity_poly.pdbx_strand_id
1 'polypeptide(L)'
;MDRSVGILDRPIVDSAARDGASARLADRRGRRVPSGTDRSAHEQRLIRVGLLLPVSGSSGMHGPPGRSCAQLAVEEINAFGGILGRRVQVVIADGGMSFAASAREGERLIEEDGVAAVIGTHPSGVREILGPKIGRRVPYVYTPIFEGDGYEPGVFYLGETAYQQLGPVLPWMKSELGTRRWYLIGNDFRWPRDVHRMARRLLAEQEGEIAGDRLVPLETEDFDAIVAEIRNLRPDALIVTLVGSDAVIFHRAFTRAGLDEWIWRLGLLTEENTVLGIGAECSRRLLSSAAYFANLPYPENEAFVRRYRSRFGPHAPVLNSIGQSCYEGLMFLHRIVSAAGSLDVEKLGRVADGLEMTGPRGRMRMVGRHFVKDIHLAEADGVEFAIRQTFPQVEPNKGNPT
;
A
#
# COMPACT_ATOMS: atom_id res chain seq x y z
N MET A 1 5.44 -37.20 6.87
CA MET A 1 5.89 -36.77 8.21
C MET A 1 5.24 -35.41 8.48
N ASP A 2 4.09 -35.49 9.12
CA ASP A 2 3.25 -34.31 9.39
C ASP A 2 3.78 -33.65 10.67
N ARG A 3 4.46 -32.51 10.53
CA ARG A 3 4.82 -31.65 11.65
C ARG A 3 3.71 -30.61 11.77
N SER A 4 2.73 -30.89 12.60
CA SER A 4 1.80 -29.88 13.10
C SER A 4 2.61 -28.81 13.86
N VAL A 5 2.99 -27.74 13.17
CA VAL A 5 3.57 -26.54 13.77
C VAL A 5 2.51 -25.92 14.66
N GLY A 6 2.78 -25.81 15.97
CA GLY A 6 1.85 -25.22 16.93
C GLY A 6 1.52 -23.77 16.55
N ILE A 7 0.35 -23.29 16.98
CA ILE A 7 -0.16 -21.93 16.69
C ILE A 7 0.87 -20.83 17.01
N LEU A 8 1.75 -21.06 17.98
CA LEU A 8 2.80 -20.13 18.41
C LEU A 8 4.02 -20.02 17.46
N ASP A 9 4.18 -20.98 16.52
CA ASP A 9 5.30 -21.00 15.57
C ASP A 9 4.93 -20.44 14.19
N ARG A 10 3.69 -19.99 13.98
CA ARG A 10 3.30 -19.36 12.71
C ARG A 10 3.79 -17.92 12.64
N PRO A 11 4.45 -17.50 11.58
CA PRO A 11 4.95 -16.13 11.42
C PRO A 11 3.82 -15.11 11.20
N ILE A 12 2.62 -15.58 10.81
CA ILE A 12 1.42 -14.76 10.60
C ILE A 12 0.23 -15.40 11.28
N VAL A 13 -0.57 -14.57 11.98
CA VAL A 13 -1.81 -14.97 12.67
C VAL A 13 -2.92 -13.99 12.28
N ASP A 14 -4.11 -14.50 11.95
CA ASP A 14 -5.32 -13.69 11.80
C ASP A 14 -5.93 -13.40 13.17
N SER A 15 -6.18 -12.14 13.44
CA SER A 15 -6.80 -11.72 14.70
C SER A 15 -8.24 -12.22 14.87
N ALA A 16 -9.00 -12.27 13.78
CA ALA A 16 -10.37 -12.79 13.75
C ALA A 16 -10.49 -14.31 14.02
N ALA A 17 -9.41 -15.08 13.84
CA ALA A 17 -9.42 -16.52 14.07
C ALA A 17 -9.41 -16.91 15.56
N ARG A 18 -9.29 -15.96 16.50
CA ARG A 18 -9.27 -16.25 17.95
C ARG A 18 -10.64 -16.37 18.57
N ASP A 19 -11.66 -15.71 18.03
CA ASP A 19 -13.01 -15.70 18.61
C ASP A 19 -13.76 -17.03 18.45
N GLY A 20 -13.32 -17.93 17.55
CA GLY A 20 -13.89 -19.27 17.33
C GLY A 20 -13.27 -20.42 18.14
N ALA A 21 -12.15 -20.19 18.86
CA ALA A 21 -11.36 -21.27 19.46
C ALA A 21 -11.59 -21.48 20.98
N SER A 22 -12.62 -20.90 21.58
CA SER A 22 -12.97 -21.09 23.00
C SER A 22 -13.87 -22.32 23.28
N ALA A 23 -13.82 -23.35 22.46
CA ALA A 23 -14.48 -24.63 22.71
C ALA A 23 -13.44 -25.72 23.01
N ARG A 24 -13.42 -26.15 24.23
CA ARG A 24 -12.61 -27.22 24.86
C ARG A 24 -12.37 -28.41 23.94
N LEU A 25 -11.14 -28.64 23.51
CA LEU A 25 -10.64 -29.92 23.05
C LEU A 25 -9.66 -30.48 24.09
N ALA A 26 -10.17 -31.35 24.92
CA ALA A 26 -9.36 -32.23 25.75
C ALA A 26 -8.75 -33.31 24.85
N ASP A 27 -7.46 -33.28 24.62
CA ASP A 27 -6.73 -34.33 23.88
C ASP A 27 -6.57 -35.55 24.84
N ARG A 28 -7.12 -36.69 24.41
CA ARG A 28 -7.03 -37.98 25.10
C ARG A 28 -5.71 -38.73 24.85
N ARG A 29 -4.65 -38.04 24.49
CA ARG A 29 -3.32 -38.65 24.26
C ARG A 29 -2.25 -37.89 25.05
N GLY A 30 -2.06 -38.24 26.30
CA GLY A 30 -1.00 -37.97 27.27
C GLY A 30 0.29 -37.23 26.85
N ARG A 31 0.18 -36.17 26.03
CA ARG A 31 1.31 -35.25 25.71
C ARG A 31 1.32 -34.12 26.73
N ARG A 32 2.43 -33.95 27.43
CA ARG A 32 2.71 -32.82 28.32
C ARG A 32 2.42 -31.50 27.60
N VAL A 33 1.40 -30.78 28.11
CA VAL A 33 1.22 -29.35 27.80
C VAL A 33 2.45 -28.61 28.34
N PRO A 34 3.11 -27.73 27.58
CA PRO A 34 4.24 -26.94 28.08
C PRO A 34 3.84 -26.22 29.36
N SER A 35 4.68 -26.27 30.39
CA SER A 35 4.47 -25.58 31.66
C SER A 35 4.39 -24.07 31.45
N GLY A 36 3.67 -23.32 32.28
CA GLY A 36 3.47 -21.87 32.16
C GLY A 36 4.77 -21.06 32.07
N THR A 37 5.88 -21.59 32.60
CA THR A 37 7.23 -21.01 32.50
C THR A 37 7.83 -21.07 31.10
N ASP A 38 7.51 -22.11 30.30
CA ASP A 38 7.98 -22.23 28.92
C ASP A 38 7.23 -21.28 27.96
N ARG A 39 5.95 -21.01 28.23
CA ARG A 39 5.16 -20.02 27.48
C ARG A 39 5.66 -18.59 27.70
N SER A 40 5.95 -18.22 28.96
CA SER A 40 6.43 -16.88 29.28
C SER A 40 7.82 -16.59 28.70
N ALA A 41 8.74 -17.55 28.70
CA ALA A 41 10.06 -17.43 28.09
C ALA A 41 9.99 -17.35 26.56
N HIS A 42 9.02 -18.05 25.94
CA HIS A 42 8.80 -17.97 24.50
C HIS A 42 8.13 -16.66 24.08
N GLU A 43 7.16 -16.16 24.84
CA GLU A 43 6.52 -14.85 24.64
C GLU A 43 7.51 -13.68 24.79
N GLN A 44 8.46 -13.75 25.71
CA GLN A 44 9.53 -12.77 25.86
C GLN A 44 10.50 -12.73 24.65
N ARG A 45 10.54 -13.78 23.84
CA ARG A 45 11.39 -13.88 22.63
C ARG A 45 10.67 -13.44 21.34
N LEU A 46 9.40 -13.06 21.40
CA LEU A 46 8.63 -12.64 20.24
C LEU A 46 8.40 -11.12 20.24
N ILE A 47 8.48 -10.52 19.06
CA ILE A 47 7.92 -9.20 18.76
C ILE A 47 6.71 -9.41 17.86
N ARG A 48 5.54 -9.02 18.34
CA ARG A 48 4.34 -8.98 17.50
C ARG A 48 4.27 -7.65 16.77
N VAL A 49 4.03 -7.71 15.46
CA VAL A 49 3.82 -6.54 14.60
C VAL A 49 2.42 -6.65 14.01
N GLY A 50 1.58 -5.64 14.21
CA GLY A 50 0.25 -5.57 13.60
C GLY A 50 0.36 -5.22 12.12
N LEU A 51 -0.40 -5.89 11.27
CA LEU A 51 -0.60 -5.52 9.88
C LEU A 51 -2.09 -5.25 9.67
N LEU A 52 -2.45 -3.98 9.55
CA LEU A 52 -3.80 -3.54 9.21
C LEU A 52 -3.91 -3.49 7.69
N LEU A 53 -4.46 -4.55 7.10
CA LEU A 53 -4.49 -4.83 5.66
C LEU A 53 -5.92 -4.98 5.18
N PRO A 54 -6.36 -4.37 4.06
CA PRO A 54 -7.70 -4.61 3.54
C PRO A 54 -7.81 -6.07 3.06
N VAL A 55 -8.68 -6.83 3.71
CA VAL A 55 -9.04 -8.20 3.33
C VAL A 55 -10.52 -8.30 2.94
N SER A 56 -11.28 -7.21 3.12
CA SER A 56 -12.68 -7.05 2.73
C SER A 56 -12.93 -5.72 2.01
N GLY A 57 -14.18 -5.45 1.61
CA GLY A 57 -14.58 -4.23 0.93
C GLY A 57 -13.99 -4.07 -0.47
N SER A 58 -14.13 -2.88 -1.07
CA SER A 58 -13.65 -2.58 -2.43
C SER A 58 -12.14 -2.81 -2.60
N SER A 59 -11.36 -2.62 -1.55
CA SER A 59 -9.90 -2.81 -1.54
C SER A 59 -9.45 -4.22 -1.17
N GLY A 60 -10.36 -5.17 -0.92
CA GLY A 60 -10.04 -6.54 -0.48
C GLY A 60 -9.15 -7.33 -1.44
N MET A 61 -9.12 -6.94 -2.72
CA MET A 61 -8.24 -7.53 -3.73
C MET A 61 -6.75 -7.40 -3.40
N HIS A 62 -6.36 -6.49 -2.50
CA HIS A 62 -4.97 -6.31 -2.04
C HIS A 62 -4.60 -7.26 -0.88
N GLY A 63 -5.57 -7.91 -0.25
CA GLY A 63 -5.35 -8.81 0.89
C GLY A 63 -4.39 -9.98 0.59
N PRO A 64 -4.64 -10.79 -0.46
CA PRO A 64 -3.79 -11.93 -0.79
C PRO A 64 -2.32 -11.56 -1.06
N PRO A 65 -1.97 -10.60 -1.96
CA PRO A 65 -0.57 -10.21 -2.18
C PRO A 65 0.06 -9.58 -0.93
N GLY A 66 -0.67 -8.74 -0.18
CA GLY A 66 -0.18 -8.14 1.05
C GLY A 66 0.20 -9.16 2.10
N ARG A 67 -0.64 -10.19 2.30
CA ARG A 67 -0.36 -11.31 3.22
C ARG A 67 0.91 -12.08 2.81
N SER A 68 1.02 -12.43 1.53
CA SER A 68 2.17 -13.20 1.03
C SER A 68 3.47 -12.40 1.14
N CYS A 69 3.44 -11.12 0.77
CA CYS A 69 4.60 -10.23 0.87
C CYS A 69 5.04 -10.02 2.34
N ALA A 70 4.08 -9.82 3.25
CA ALA A 70 4.37 -9.72 4.68
C ALA A 70 4.97 -11.02 5.25
N GLN A 71 4.46 -12.18 4.81
CA GLN A 71 5.01 -13.47 5.20
C GLN A 71 6.46 -13.63 4.76
N LEU A 72 6.78 -13.27 3.51
CA LEU A 72 8.15 -13.33 2.99
C LEU A 72 9.08 -12.41 3.81
N ALA A 73 8.66 -11.18 4.09
CA ALA A 73 9.43 -10.25 4.91
C ALA A 73 9.73 -10.81 6.30
N VAL A 74 8.73 -11.39 6.98
CA VAL A 74 8.90 -11.97 8.32
C VAL A 74 9.83 -13.17 8.30
N GLU A 75 9.74 -14.03 7.28
CA GLU A 75 10.65 -15.18 7.13
C GLU A 75 12.09 -14.69 6.95
N GLU A 76 12.33 -13.67 6.12
CA GLU A 76 13.65 -13.09 5.89
C GLU A 76 14.19 -12.39 7.16
N ILE A 77 13.40 -11.53 7.81
CA ILE A 77 13.78 -10.86 9.05
C ILE A 77 14.17 -11.89 10.12
N ASN A 78 13.38 -12.95 10.27
CA ASN A 78 13.66 -14.00 11.25
C ASN A 78 14.89 -14.83 10.90
N ALA A 79 15.18 -15.04 9.63
CA ALA A 79 16.42 -15.71 9.18
C ALA A 79 17.67 -14.88 9.51
N PHE A 80 17.56 -13.55 9.57
CA PHE A 80 18.62 -12.63 9.95
C PHE A 80 18.67 -12.33 11.47
N GLY A 81 17.94 -13.07 12.31
CA GLY A 81 17.97 -12.92 13.76
C GLY A 81 16.83 -12.10 14.35
N GLY A 82 15.87 -11.69 13.57
CA GLY A 82 14.67 -10.96 14.00
C GLY A 82 14.91 -9.46 14.25
N ILE A 83 14.06 -8.84 15.04
CA ILE A 83 14.18 -7.44 15.46
C ILE A 83 14.72 -7.41 16.90
N LEU A 84 15.82 -6.71 17.14
CA LEU A 84 16.49 -6.64 18.45
C LEU A 84 16.77 -8.04 19.04
N GLY A 85 17.18 -9.00 18.20
CA GLY A 85 17.44 -10.39 18.61
C GLY A 85 16.18 -11.21 18.96
N ARG A 86 14.99 -10.70 18.67
CA ARG A 86 13.71 -11.34 18.96
C ARG A 86 13.00 -11.70 17.65
N ARG A 87 12.41 -12.89 17.58
CA ARG A 87 11.64 -13.33 16.42
C ARG A 87 10.42 -12.44 16.19
N VAL A 88 10.11 -12.13 14.93
CA VAL A 88 8.94 -11.35 14.53
C VAL A 88 7.79 -12.29 14.21
N GLN A 89 6.60 -11.92 14.66
CA GLN A 89 5.31 -12.50 14.27
C GLN A 89 4.39 -11.39 13.82
N VAL A 90 3.73 -11.54 12.67
CA VAL A 90 2.71 -10.60 12.20
C VAL A 90 1.32 -11.06 12.62
N VAL A 91 0.54 -10.12 13.17
CA VAL A 91 -0.89 -10.27 13.46
C VAL A 91 -1.65 -9.42 12.46
N ILE A 92 -2.51 -10.05 11.64
CA ILE A 92 -3.28 -9.35 10.60
C ILE A 92 -4.66 -8.99 11.13
N ALA A 93 -5.06 -7.75 10.90
CA ALA A 93 -6.41 -7.23 11.11
C ALA A 93 -6.97 -6.62 9.82
N ASP A 94 -8.30 -6.59 9.69
CA ASP A 94 -8.95 -6.09 8.49
C ASP A 94 -8.99 -4.55 8.44
N GLY A 95 -8.29 -3.99 7.46
CA GLY A 95 -8.26 -2.57 7.15
C GLY A 95 -9.21 -2.14 6.02
N GLY A 96 -10.04 -3.06 5.50
CA GLY A 96 -10.93 -2.83 4.35
C GLY A 96 -12.39 -2.56 4.71
N MET A 97 -12.74 -2.59 6.00
CA MET A 97 -14.06 -2.24 6.50
C MET A 97 -14.32 -0.73 6.45
N SER A 98 -15.43 -0.25 7.02
CA SER A 98 -15.62 1.18 7.21
C SER A 98 -14.44 1.80 7.98
N PHE A 99 -14.10 3.06 7.72
CA PHE A 99 -12.93 3.70 8.32
C PHE A 99 -12.90 3.61 9.85
N ALA A 100 -14.07 3.79 10.49
CA ALA A 100 -14.20 3.68 11.95
C ALA A 100 -14.02 2.23 12.45
N ALA A 101 -14.52 1.24 11.71
CA ALA A 101 -14.36 -0.17 12.08
C ALA A 101 -12.90 -0.63 11.91
N SER A 102 -12.26 -0.29 10.78
CA SER A 102 -10.85 -0.58 10.55
C SER A 102 -9.92 0.11 11.57
N ALA A 103 -10.26 1.34 11.99
CA ALA A 103 -9.49 2.03 13.03
C ALA A 103 -9.61 1.32 14.38
N ARG A 104 -10.81 0.80 14.74
CA ARG A 104 -10.98 -0.02 15.97
C ARG A 104 -10.15 -1.30 15.91
N GLU A 105 -10.07 -1.96 14.76
CA GLU A 105 -9.19 -3.13 14.59
C GLU A 105 -7.70 -2.76 14.79
N GLY A 106 -7.27 -1.59 14.33
CA GLY A 106 -5.92 -1.08 14.61
C GLY A 106 -5.67 -0.82 16.08
N GLU A 107 -6.64 -0.27 16.83
CA GLU A 107 -6.57 -0.09 18.28
C GLU A 107 -6.52 -1.46 19.00
N ARG A 108 -7.36 -2.41 18.56
CA ARG A 108 -7.40 -3.78 19.11
C ARG A 108 -6.06 -4.52 18.97
N LEU A 109 -5.37 -4.37 17.84
CA LEU A 109 -4.02 -4.93 17.65
C LEU A 109 -3.07 -4.55 18.79
N ILE A 110 -3.17 -3.31 19.29
CA ILE A 110 -2.30 -2.81 20.36
C ILE A 110 -2.80 -3.26 21.72
N GLU A 111 -4.11 -3.12 21.97
CA GLU A 111 -4.70 -3.28 23.30
C GLU A 111 -4.90 -4.76 23.69
N GLU A 112 -5.31 -5.59 22.73
CA GLU A 112 -5.60 -7.00 22.99
C GLU A 112 -4.51 -7.94 22.49
N ASP A 113 -3.96 -7.68 21.28
CA ASP A 113 -2.93 -8.54 20.69
C ASP A 113 -1.50 -8.15 21.17
N GLY A 114 -1.33 -6.99 21.80
CA GLY A 114 -0.08 -6.54 22.36
C GLY A 114 1.02 -6.33 21.32
N VAL A 115 0.68 -5.80 20.14
CA VAL A 115 1.67 -5.54 19.08
C VAL A 115 2.58 -4.39 19.47
N ALA A 116 3.85 -4.51 19.13
CA ALA A 116 4.89 -3.52 19.46
C ALA A 116 5.08 -2.46 18.34
N ALA A 117 4.48 -2.68 17.18
CA ALA A 117 4.46 -1.76 16.04
C ALA A 117 3.26 -2.09 15.13
N VAL A 118 2.84 -1.13 14.31
CA VAL A 118 1.78 -1.32 13.32
C VAL A 118 2.29 -0.98 11.91
N ILE A 119 2.05 -1.87 10.97
CA ILE A 119 2.14 -1.59 9.54
C ILE A 119 0.71 -1.36 9.04
N GLY A 120 0.45 -0.16 8.52
CA GLY A 120 -0.88 0.21 8.02
C GLY A 120 -0.91 0.27 6.51
N THR A 121 -1.65 -0.65 5.91
CA THR A 121 -1.89 -0.69 4.46
C THR A 121 -3.39 -0.58 4.25
N HIS A 122 -3.94 0.63 4.33
CA HIS A 122 -5.37 0.90 4.34
C HIS A 122 -5.65 2.35 3.85
N PRO A 123 -6.91 2.71 3.52
CA PRO A 123 -7.25 4.07 3.10
C PRO A 123 -6.91 5.16 4.15
N SER A 124 -6.65 6.37 3.67
CA SER A 124 -6.27 7.52 4.51
C SER A 124 -7.30 7.87 5.58
N GLY A 125 -8.61 7.66 5.33
CA GLY A 125 -9.65 7.88 6.35
C GLY A 125 -9.49 7.02 7.61
N VAL A 126 -8.91 5.83 7.50
CA VAL A 126 -8.53 5.00 8.67
C VAL A 126 -7.35 5.63 9.40
N ARG A 127 -6.31 6.08 8.67
CA ARG A 127 -5.13 6.72 9.26
C ARG A 127 -5.48 7.99 10.04
N GLU A 128 -6.41 8.81 9.54
CA GLU A 128 -6.87 10.02 10.23
C GLU A 128 -7.47 9.73 11.61
N ILE A 129 -8.18 8.62 11.74
CA ILE A 129 -8.79 8.22 13.01
C ILE A 129 -7.75 7.54 13.91
N LEU A 130 -6.92 6.67 13.35
CA LEU A 130 -6.01 5.80 14.08
C LEU A 130 -4.69 6.50 14.45
N GLY A 131 -4.10 7.27 13.54
CA GLY A 131 -2.78 7.89 13.70
C GLY A 131 -2.60 8.69 14.98
N PRO A 132 -3.51 9.63 15.34
CA PRO A 132 -3.45 10.38 16.58
C PRO A 132 -3.52 9.51 17.84
N LYS A 133 -4.17 8.36 17.77
CA LYS A 133 -4.37 7.45 18.91
C LYS A 133 -3.18 6.56 19.18
N ILE A 134 -2.51 6.08 18.13
CA ILE A 134 -1.47 5.06 18.26
C ILE A 134 -0.05 5.58 18.01
N GLY A 135 0.14 6.62 17.21
CA GLY A 135 1.46 7.08 16.77
C GLY A 135 2.41 7.52 17.88
N ARG A 136 1.89 7.91 19.06
CA ARG A 136 2.70 8.19 20.25
C ARG A 136 2.97 6.96 21.12
N ARG A 137 2.25 5.86 20.88
CA ARG A 137 2.31 4.63 21.70
C ARG A 137 3.26 3.58 21.11
N VAL A 138 3.16 3.39 19.78
CA VAL A 138 3.94 2.42 19.03
C VAL A 138 4.36 3.00 17.67
N PRO A 139 5.48 2.55 17.08
CA PRO A 139 5.81 2.90 15.69
C PRO A 139 4.69 2.51 14.75
N TYR A 140 4.29 3.45 13.90
CA TYR A 140 3.26 3.23 12.90
C TYR A 140 3.83 3.53 11.51
N VAL A 141 4.00 2.48 10.71
CA VAL A 141 4.49 2.58 9.33
C VAL A 141 3.29 2.56 8.38
N TYR A 142 2.98 3.68 7.77
CA TYR A 142 1.92 3.82 6.80
C TYR A 142 2.49 3.62 5.40
N THR A 143 2.03 2.58 4.70
CA THR A 143 2.69 2.10 3.48
C THR A 143 2.03 2.51 2.17
N PRO A 144 0.71 2.84 2.10
CA PRO A 144 0.09 3.25 0.84
C PRO A 144 0.49 4.66 0.41
N ILE A 145 0.15 4.97 -0.83
CA ILE A 145 0.11 6.34 -1.34
C ILE A 145 -0.71 7.24 -0.40
N PHE A 146 -0.33 8.51 -0.30
CA PHE A 146 -0.99 9.41 0.62
C PHE A 146 -0.92 10.90 0.18
N GLU A 147 -1.51 11.79 0.99
CA GLU A 147 -1.70 13.20 0.64
C GLU A 147 -0.41 14.03 0.64
N GLY A 148 0.54 13.71 1.52
CA GLY A 148 1.84 14.39 1.62
C GLY A 148 1.97 15.37 2.80
N ASP A 149 1.01 15.38 3.75
CA ASP A 149 0.94 16.34 4.85
C ASP A 149 0.93 15.71 6.26
N GLY A 150 1.39 14.46 6.39
CA GLY A 150 1.41 13.74 7.66
C GLY A 150 2.61 14.08 8.53
N TYR A 151 2.37 14.53 9.77
CA TYR A 151 3.43 14.87 10.74
C TYR A 151 3.18 14.28 12.14
N GLU A 152 2.28 13.31 12.27
CA GLU A 152 1.99 12.69 13.56
C GLU A 152 3.26 12.01 14.12
N PRO A 153 3.61 12.26 15.39
CA PRO A 153 4.73 11.60 16.03
C PRO A 153 4.63 10.07 15.93
N GLY A 154 5.73 9.40 15.57
CA GLY A 154 5.78 7.94 15.43
C GLY A 154 5.14 7.37 14.18
N VAL A 155 4.57 8.18 13.29
CA VAL A 155 4.10 7.75 11.97
C VAL A 155 5.20 7.99 10.94
N PHE A 156 5.49 6.97 10.11
CA PHE A 156 6.45 6.99 9.02
C PHE A 156 5.72 6.65 7.72
N TYR A 157 5.93 7.44 6.69
CA TYR A 157 5.17 7.34 5.43
C TYR A 157 6.04 6.76 4.33
N LEU A 158 5.71 5.55 3.87
CA LEU A 158 6.46 4.85 2.82
C LEU A 158 5.90 5.08 1.43
N GLY A 159 4.61 5.30 1.32
CA GLY A 159 3.96 5.50 0.02
C GLY A 159 4.38 6.78 -0.69
N GLU A 160 3.94 6.91 -1.92
CA GLU A 160 4.14 8.10 -2.73
C GLU A 160 3.18 9.20 -2.30
N THR A 161 3.65 10.44 -2.38
CA THR A 161 2.77 11.61 -2.24
C THR A 161 2.07 11.91 -3.57
N ALA A 162 0.97 12.65 -3.50
CA ALA A 162 0.28 13.15 -4.70
C ALA A 162 1.23 13.97 -5.60
N TYR A 163 2.14 14.76 -5.00
CA TYR A 163 3.14 15.51 -5.77
C TYR A 163 4.12 14.58 -6.50
N GLN A 164 4.61 13.54 -5.83
CA GLN A 164 5.54 12.60 -6.47
C GLN A 164 4.91 11.94 -7.69
N GLN A 165 3.63 11.53 -7.60
CA GLN A 165 2.93 10.86 -8.69
C GLN A 165 2.53 11.81 -9.84
N LEU A 166 2.24 13.07 -9.57
CA LEU A 166 1.71 14.02 -10.56
C LEU A 166 2.77 15.02 -11.06
N GLY A 167 3.62 15.51 -10.16
CA GLY A 167 4.53 16.61 -10.44
C GLY A 167 5.42 16.41 -11.66
N PRO A 168 6.13 15.30 -11.80
CA PRO A 168 6.94 15.02 -12.99
C PRO A 168 6.13 14.46 -14.16
N VAL A 169 4.98 13.79 -13.88
CA VAL A 169 4.21 13.08 -14.90
C VAL A 169 3.34 14.00 -15.74
N LEU A 170 2.69 15.00 -15.15
CA LEU A 170 1.81 15.90 -15.90
C LEU A 170 2.57 16.72 -16.96
N PRO A 171 3.78 17.30 -16.69
CA PRO A 171 4.59 17.92 -17.73
C PRO A 171 4.99 16.97 -18.86
N TRP A 172 5.34 15.72 -18.52
CA TRP A 172 5.65 14.70 -19.49
C TRP A 172 4.43 14.37 -20.39
N MET A 173 3.25 14.18 -19.82
CA MET A 173 2.04 13.92 -20.59
C MET A 173 1.66 15.11 -21.50
N LYS A 174 1.90 16.35 -21.05
CA LYS A 174 1.70 17.53 -21.88
C LYS A 174 2.67 17.53 -23.07
N SER A 175 3.95 17.25 -22.87
CA SER A 175 4.98 17.29 -23.92
C SER A 175 4.86 16.12 -24.91
N GLU A 176 4.68 14.90 -24.40
CA GLU A 176 4.74 13.69 -25.22
C GLU A 176 3.38 13.29 -25.81
N LEU A 177 2.28 13.61 -25.11
CA LEU A 177 0.93 13.19 -25.50
C LEU A 177 0.04 14.38 -25.88
N GLY A 178 0.49 15.62 -25.70
CA GLY A 178 -0.24 16.82 -26.02
C GLY A 178 -1.44 17.11 -25.13
N THR A 179 -1.51 16.50 -23.94
CA THR A 179 -2.66 16.61 -23.04
C THR A 179 -2.76 18.02 -22.44
N ARG A 180 -3.92 18.65 -22.57
CA ARG A 180 -4.20 20.00 -22.03
C ARG A 180 -5.51 20.05 -21.25
N ARG A 181 -6.49 19.29 -21.68
CA ARG A 181 -7.85 19.29 -21.14
C ARG A 181 -8.08 18.01 -20.33
N TRP A 182 -8.36 18.16 -19.04
CA TRP A 182 -8.37 17.06 -18.09
C TRP A 182 -9.74 16.87 -17.43
N TYR A 183 -10.05 15.62 -17.09
CA TYR A 183 -11.18 15.27 -16.24
C TYR A 183 -10.67 14.50 -15.02
N LEU A 184 -11.16 14.85 -13.83
CA LEU A 184 -10.77 14.21 -12.58
C LEU A 184 -11.90 13.30 -12.11
N ILE A 185 -11.56 12.06 -11.74
CA ILE A 185 -12.52 11.10 -11.17
C ILE A 185 -11.89 10.35 -10.00
N GLY A 186 -12.59 10.25 -8.87
CA GLY A 186 -12.11 9.55 -7.69
C GLY A 186 -13.19 9.16 -6.71
N ASN A 187 -12.83 8.36 -5.70
CA ASN A 187 -13.72 8.10 -4.57
C ASN A 187 -13.77 9.28 -3.60
N ASP A 188 -14.88 9.43 -2.90
CA ASP A 188 -15.13 10.58 -2.02
C ASP A 188 -14.57 10.36 -0.61
N PHE A 189 -13.23 10.38 -0.49
CA PHE A 189 -12.52 10.42 0.79
C PHE A 189 -11.26 11.31 0.69
N ARG A 190 -10.49 11.41 1.75
CA ARG A 190 -9.41 12.41 1.85
C ARG A 190 -8.40 12.32 0.71
N TRP A 191 -7.79 11.15 0.45
CA TRP A 191 -6.73 11.02 -0.53
C TRP A 191 -7.15 11.51 -1.94
N PRO A 192 -8.26 11.06 -2.56
CA PRO A 192 -8.67 11.59 -3.86
C PRO A 192 -8.94 13.09 -3.86
N ARG A 193 -9.57 13.63 -2.79
CA ARG A 193 -9.83 15.07 -2.67
C ARG A 193 -8.54 15.88 -2.69
N ASP A 194 -7.52 15.44 -1.98
CA ASP A 194 -6.23 16.12 -1.89
C ASP A 194 -5.42 15.95 -3.17
N VAL A 195 -5.47 14.77 -3.82
CA VAL A 195 -4.90 14.54 -5.15
C VAL A 195 -5.54 15.47 -6.18
N HIS A 196 -6.88 15.59 -6.19
CA HIS A 196 -7.57 16.50 -7.11
C HIS A 196 -7.20 17.98 -6.86
N ARG A 197 -7.01 18.37 -5.59
CA ARG A 197 -6.49 19.72 -5.24
C ARG A 197 -5.08 19.93 -5.77
N MET A 198 -4.19 18.94 -5.60
CA MET A 198 -2.84 18.97 -6.14
C MET A 198 -2.83 19.02 -7.66
N ALA A 199 -3.65 18.20 -8.32
CA ALA A 199 -3.80 18.17 -9.78
C ALA A 199 -4.23 19.54 -10.32
N ARG A 200 -5.23 20.18 -9.71
CA ARG A 200 -5.68 21.53 -10.10
C ARG A 200 -4.51 22.54 -10.05
N ARG A 201 -3.71 22.52 -8.99
CA ARG A 201 -2.55 23.42 -8.87
C ARG A 201 -1.53 23.16 -9.96
N LEU A 202 -1.11 21.89 -10.13
CA LEU A 202 -0.07 21.55 -11.10
C LEU A 202 -0.52 21.76 -12.55
N LEU A 203 -1.81 21.52 -12.85
CA LEU A 203 -2.36 21.78 -14.18
C LEU A 203 -2.43 23.28 -14.47
N ALA A 204 -2.82 24.10 -13.49
CA ALA A 204 -2.84 25.56 -13.64
C ALA A 204 -1.43 26.12 -13.91
N GLU A 205 -0.39 25.58 -13.26
CA GLU A 205 1.02 25.94 -13.51
C GLU A 205 1.47 25.65 -14.96
N GLN A 206 0.75 24.76 -15.66
CA GLN A 206 1.03 24.34 -17.04
C GLN A 206 0.00 24.85 -18.06
N GLU A 207 -0.87 25.76 -17.68
CA GLU A 207 -1.99 26.25 -18.52
C GLU A 207 -2.94 25.12 -18.97
N GLY A 208 -3.10 24.09 -18.13
CA GLY A 208 -4.04 23.00 -18.34
C GLY A 208 -5.45 23.37 -17.91
N GLU A 209 -6.45 22.89 -18.64
CA GLU A 209 -7.86 23.07 -18.37
C GLU A 209 -8.44 21.86 -17.62
N ILE A 210 -9.31 22.09 -16.64
CA ILE A 210 -10.11 21.05 -16.02
C ILE A 210 -11.53 21.11 -16.57
N ALA A 211 -11.88 20.13 -17.40
CA ALA A 211 -13.18 19.99 -18.04
C ALA A 211 -14.26 19.52 -17.06
N GLY A 212 -13.89 18.75 -16.06
CA GLY A 212 -14.82 18.23 -15.07
C GLY A 212 -14.09 17.58 -13.89
N ASP A 213 -14.79 17.42 -12.79
CA ASP A 213 -14.28 16.82 -11.57
C ASP A 213 -15.42 16.15 -10.81
N ARG A 214 -15.30 14.86 -10.56
CA ARG A 214 -16.30 14.04 -9.86
C ARG A 214 -15.67 13.20 -8.77
N LEU A 215 -16.29 13.25 -7.61
CA LEU A 215 -16.02 12.33 -6.50
C LEU A 215 -17.29 11.50 -6.29
N VAL A 216 -17.10 10.17 -6.16
CA VAL A 216 -18.17 9.20 -5.95
C VAL A 216 -17.98 8.45 -4.64
N PRO A 217 -19.04 7.99 -3.98
CA PRO A 217 -18.92 7.12 -2.82
C PRO A 217 -18.04 5.89 -3.10
N LEU A 218 -17.40 5.35 -2.06
CA LEU A 218 -16.81 4.00 -2.15
C LEU A 218 -17.90 2.97 -2.48
N GLU A 219 -17.51 1.92 -3.18
CA GLU A 219 -18.41 0.83 -3.61
C GLU A 219 -19.47 1.31 -4.62
N THR A 220 -19.10 2.28 -5.47
CA THR A 220 -19.93 2.70 -6.61
C THR A 220 -19.92 1.64 -7.70
N GLU A 221 -21.10 1.11 -8.03
CA GLU A 221 -21.27 0.03 -9.02
C GLU A 221 -21.66 0.54 -10.42
N ASP A 222 -22.11 1.79 -10.57
CA ASP A 222 -22.56 2.37 -11.84
C ASP A 222 -21.82 3.68 -12.15
N PHE A 223 -21.16 3.71 -13.29
CA PHE A 223 -20.42 4.87 -13.82
C PHE A 223 -20.99 5.39 -15.16
N ASP A 224 -22.10 4.87 -15.64
CA ASP A 224 -22.59 5.17 -16.99
C ASP A 224 -22.91 6.67 -17.19
N ALA A 225 -23.50 7.33 -16.19
CA ALA A 225 -23.76 8.78 -16.23
C ALA A 225 -22.46 9.60 -16.28
N ILE A 226 -21.42 9.19 -15.55
CA ILE A 226 -20.11 9.86 -15.55
C ILE A 226 -19.38 9.62 -16.88
N VAL A 227 -19.44 8.42 -17.41
CA VAL A 227 -18.88 8.07 -18.72
C VAL A 227 -19.56 8.89 -19.83
N ALA A 228 -20.88 9.08 -19.77
CA ALA A 228 -21.61 9.95 -20.70
C ALA A 228 -21.19 11.43 -20.56
N GLU A 229 -20.99 11.93 -19.35
CA GLU A 229 -20.47 13.28 -19.09
C GLU A 229 -19.07 13.46 -19.69
N ILE A 230 -18.14 12.50 -19.45
CA ILE A 230 -16.77 12.52 -20.02
C ILE A 230 -16.81 12.57 -21.55
N ARG A 231 -17.68 11.75 -22.18
CA ARG A 231 -17.87 11.75 -23.64
C ARG A 231 -18.27 13.13 -24.15
N ASN A 232 -19.19 13.80 -23.48
CA ASN A 232 -19.71 15.12 -23.88
C ASN A 232 -18.65 16.22 -23.68
N LEU A 233 -17.88 16.14 -22.59
CA LEU A 233 -16.85 17.13 -22.26
C LEU A 233 -15.58 16.98 -23.09
N ARG A 234 -15.30 15.79 -23.65
CA ARG A 234 -14.17 15.49 -24.53
C ARG A 234 -12.81 15.94 -23.97
N PRO A 235 -12.41 15.48 -22.77
CA PRO A 235 -11.06 15.76 -22.26
C PRO A 235 -10.01 14.99 -23.07
N ASP A 236 -8.76 15.45 -23.06
CA ASP A 236 -7.62 14.71 -23.63
C ASP A 236 -7.20 13.55 -22.73
N ALA A 237 -7.32 13.76 -21.43
CA ALA A 237 -6.92 12.78 -20.42
C ALA A 237 -7.73 12.85 -19.13
N LEU A 238 -7.72 11.74 -18.38
CA LEU A 238 -8.29 11.64 -17.04
C LEU A 238 -7.18 11.45 -15.99
N ILE A 239 -7.39 12.00 -14.80
CA ILE A 239 -6.72 11.54 -13.57
C ILE A 239 -7.72 10.67 -12.82
N VAL A 240 -7.35 9.40 -12.58
CA VAL A 240 -8.20 8.40 -11.94
C VAL A 240 -7.66 8.06 -10.56
N THR A 241 -8.45 8.37 -9.52
CA THR A 241 -8.17 8.10 -8.12
C THR A 241 -9.25 7.22 -7.48
N LEU A 242 -9.87 6.37 -8.31
CA LEU A 242 -10.74 5.29 -7.86
C LEU A 242 -9.90 4.14 -7.29
N VAL A 243 -10.44 3.43 -6.29
CA VAL A 243 -9.73 2.36 -5.59
C VAL A 243 -10.42 1.00 -5.79
N GLY A 244 -9.63 -0.05 -5.86
CA GLY A 244 -10.10 -1.44 -5.84
C GLY A 244 -11.13 -1.76 -6.93
N SER A 245 -12.28 -2.31 -6.53
CA SER A 245 -13.36 -2.70 -7.44
C SER A 245 -13.93 -1.53 -8.24
N ASP A 246 -13.99 -0.34 -7.65
CA ASP A 246 -14.55 0.84 -8.30
C ASP A 246 -13.71 1.24 -9.52
N ALA A 247 -12.38 1.15 -9.42
CA ALA A 247 -11.48 1.36 -10.54
C ALA A 247 -11.72 0.34 -11.65
N VAL A 248 -11.90 -0.94 -11.29
CA VAL A 248 -12.18 -2.02 -12.27
C VAL A 248 -13.49 -1.74 -13.02
N ILE A 249 -14.56 -1.43 -12.29
CA ILE A 249 -15.88 -1.18 -12.87
C ILE A 249 -15.83 0.05 -13.79
N PHE A 250 -15.21 1.14 -13.34
CA PHE A 250 -15.07 2.36 -14.14
C PHE A 250 -14.29 2.11 -15.44
N HIS A 251 -13.11 1.49 -15.37
CA HIS A 251 -12.30 1.25 -16.56
C HIS A 251 -13.03 0.38 -17.59
N ARG A 252 -13.77 -0.63 -17.16
CA ARG A 252 -14.61 -1.45 -18.03
C ARG A 252 -15.75 -0.64 -18.66
N ALA A 253 -16.45 0.20 -17.89
CA ALA A 253 -17.50 1.07 -18.41
C ALA A 253 -16.95 2.09 -19.42
N PHE A 254 -15.78 2.65 -19.16
CA PHE A 254 -15.07 3.58 -20.02
C PHE A 254 -14.72 2.95 -21.39
N THR A 255 -14.18 1.73 -21.39
CA THR A 255 -13.84 0.98 -22.59
C THR A 255 -15.09 0.53 -23.36
N ARG A 256 -16.13 0.02 -22.67
CA ARG A 256 -17.42 -0.29 -23.33
C ARG A 256 -18.01 0.92 -24.07
N ALA A 257 -17.74 2.12 -23.57
CA ALA A 257 -18.16 3.35 -24.22
C ALA A 257 -17.24 3.79 -25.38
N GLY A 258 -16.15 3.07 -25.69
CA GLY A 258 -15.19 3.41 -26.75
C GLY A 258 -14.36 4.66 -26.46
N LEU A 259 -14.26 5.12 -25.21
CA LEU A 259 -13.55 6.34 -24.87
C LEU A 259 -12.04 6.14 -24.83
N ASP A 260 -11.56 4.93 -24.60
CA ASP A 260 -10.15 4.54 -24.60
C ASP A 260 -9.52 4.59 -26.02
N GLU A 261 -10.29 4.79 -27.06
CA GLU A 261 -9.78 5.01 -28.41
C GLU A 261 -9.07 6.37 -28.56
N TRP A 262 -9.45 7.37 -27.77
CA TRP A 262 -8.97 8.73 -27.94
C TRP A 262 -8.66 9.50 -26.64
N ILE A 263 -9.09 9.03 -25.46
CA ILE A 263 -8.81 9.65 -24.14
C ILE A 263 -7.75 8.83 -23.39
N TRP A 264 -6.73 9.49 -22.88
CA TRP A 264 -5.77 8.88 -21.96
C TRP A 264 -6.34 8.77 -20.54
N ARG A 265 -5.93 7.75 -19.81
CA ARG A 265 -6.25 7.59 -18.39
C ARG A 265 -4.94 7.49 -17.60
N LEU A 266 -4.74 8.36 -16.62
CA LEU A 266 -3.65 8.29 -15.65
C LEU A 266 -4.21 7.79 -14.32
N GLY A 267 -3.97 6.53 -13.99
CA GLY A 267 -4.31 5.94 -12.70
C GLY A 267 -3.20 6.16 -11.68
N LEU A 268 -3.57 6.57 -10.47
CA LEU A 268 -2.59 6.75 -9.39
C LEU A 268 -2.57 5.56 -8.41
N LEU A 269 -3.53 4.67 -8.53
CA LEU A 269 -3.59 3.37 -7.85
C LEU A 269 -4.10 2.29 -8.81
N THR A 270 -3.69 2.38 -10.07
CA THR A 270 -3.95 1.34 -11.07
C THR A 270 -2.74 0.42 -11.11
N GLU A 271 -2.90 -0.76 -10.54
CA GLU A 271 -1.85 -1.75 -10.30
C GLU A 271 -2.07 -3.03 -11.11
N GLU A 272 -1.16 -3.99 -11.04
CA GLU A 272 -1.22 -5.25 -11.78
C GLU A 272 -2.52 -6.03 -11.54
N ASN A 273 -3.02 -6.08 -10.31
CA ASN A 273 -4.28 -6.72 -10.01
C ASN A 273 -5.49 -5.94 -10.57
N THR A 274 -5.41 -4.62 -10.70
CA THR A 274 -6.44 -3.80 -11.37
C THR A 274 -6.45 -4.10 -12.86
N VAL A 275 -5.26 -4.11 -13.53
CA VAL A 275 -5.16 -4.41 -14.96
C VAL A 275 -5.64 -5.83 -15.26
N LEU A 276 -5.28 -6.79 -14.41
CA LEU A 276 -5.80 -8.16 -14.50
C LEU A 276 -7.33 -8.19 -14.34
N GLY A 277 -7.86 -7.40 -13.41
CA GLY A 277 -9.30 -7.30 -13.15
C GLY A 277 -10.09 -6.67 -14.30
N ILE A 278 -9.53 -5.67 -14.99
CA ILE A 278 -10.22 -5.02 -16.14
C ILE A 278 -10.17 -5.85 -17.42
N GLY A 279 -9.13 -6.67 -17.60
CA GLY A 279 -8.86 -7.44 -18.81
C GLY A 279 -8.00 -6.69 -19.84
N ALA A 280 -7.32 -7.46 -20.68
CA ALA A 280 -6.38 -6.94 -21.67
C ALA A 280 -7.02 -5.95 -22.65
N GLU A 281 -8.28 -6.15 -22.98
CA GLU A 281 -9.08 -5.31 -23.88
C GLU A 281 -9.30 -3.90 -23.34
N CYS A 282 -9.16 -3.69 -22.03
CA CYS A 282 -9.34 -2.39 -21.38
C CYS A 282 -8.02 -1.62 -21.15
N SER A 283 -6.87 -2.15 -21.61
CA SER A 283 -5.54 -1.59 -21.34
C SER A 283 -5.18 -0.38 -22.21
N ARG A 284 -5.83 -0.17 -23.34
CA ARG A 284 -5.50 0.91 -24.30
C ARG A 284 -5.50 2.28 -23.62
N ARG A 285 -4.44 3.10 -23.85
CA ARG A 285 -4.28 4.45 -23.31
C ARG A 285 -4.45 4.52 -21.78
N LEU A 286 -4.01 3.49 -21.07
CA LEU A 286 -4.03 3.44 -19.63
C LEU A 286 -2.60 3.55 -19.10
N LEU A 287 -2.33 4.67 -18.44
CA LEU A 287 -1.06 4.94 -17.76
C LEU A 287 -1.25 4.78 -16.25
N SER A 288 -0.18 4.40 -15.58
CA SER A 288 -0.11 4.37 -14.12
C SER A 288 1.17 5.06 -13.65
N SER A 289 1.07 5.85 -12.59
CA SER A 289 2.21 6.52 -11.95
C SER A 289 2.42 5.96 -10.55
N ALA A 290 3.54 5.28 -10.32
CA ALA A 290 3.86 4.66 -9.03
C ALA A 290 5.39 4.51 -8.85
N ALA A 291 5.84 4.28 -7.62
CA ALA A 291 7.23 3.95 -7.33
C ALA A 291 7.54 2.45 -7.48
N TYR A 292 6.53 1.61 -7.68
CA TYR A 292 6.73 0.18 -7.86
C TYR A 292 5.83 -0.40 -8.93
N PHE A 293 6.43 -1.23 -9.78
CA PHE A 293 5.79 -2.20 -10.67
C PHE A 293 6.53 -3.53 -10.56
N ALA A 294 5.81 -4.64 -10.69
CA ALA A 294 6.38 -5.98 -10.50
C ALA A 294 7.54 -6.31 -11.46
N ASN A 295 7.60 -5.64 -12.59
CA ASN A 295 8.60 -5.82 -13.65
C ASN A 295 9.69 -4.73 -13.69
N LEU A 296 9.87 -3.94 -12.62
CA LEU A 296 10.95 -2.96 -12.56
C LEU A 296 12.31 -3.64 -12.79
N PRO A 297 13.18 -3.10 -13.67
CA PRO A 297 14.45 -3.69 -14.03
C PRO A 297 15.56 -3.40 -13.01
N TYR A 298 15.23 -3.47 -11.72
CA TYR A 298 16.19 -3.32 -10.63
C TYR A 298 16.65 -4.69 -10.15
N PRO A 299 17.95 -4.94 -9.95
CA PRO A 299 18.46 -6.20 -9.42
C PRO A 299 17.77 -6.64 -8.13
N GLU A 300 17.46 -5.69 -7.27
CA GLU A 300 16.75 -5.91 -6.00
C GLU A 300 15.33 -6.38 -6.22
N ASN A 301 14.63 -5.82 -7.21
CA ASN A 301 13.29 -6.26 -7.58
C ASN A 301 13.30 -7.64 -8.19
N GLU A 302 14.19 -7.91 -9.14
CA GLU A 302 14.34 -9.24 -9.73
C GLU A 302 14.62 -10.31 -8.67
N ALA A 303 15.51 -10.00 -7.72
CA ALA A 303 15.81 -10.90 -6.60
C ALA A 303 14.58 -11.10 -5.69
N PHE A 304 13.81 -10.04 -5.39
CA PHE A 304 12.57 -10.11 -4.62
C PHE A 304 11.51 -10.97 -5.34
N VAL A 305 11.26 -10.71 -6.63
CA VAL A 305 10.29 -11.47 -7.44
C VAL A 305 10.67 -12.95 -7.52
N ARG A 306 11.97 -13.28 -7.69
CA ARG A 306 12.45 -14.67 -7.67
C ARG A 306 12.17 -15.34 -6.32
N ARG A 307 12.47 -14.69 -5.18
CA ARG A 307 12.18 -15.22 -3.84
C ARG A 307 10.69 -15.40 -3.62
N TYR A 308 9.88 -14.43 -4.02
CA TYR A 308 8.43 -14.50 -3.91
C TYR A 308 7.85 -15.68 -4.67
N ARG A 309 8.24 -15.83 -5.96
CA ARG A 309 7.80 -16.94 -6.80
C ARG A 309 8.29 -18.29 -6.30
N SER A 310 9.55 -18.37 -5.85
CA SER A 310 10.10 -19.60 -5.25
C SER A 310 9.36 -20.01 -3.98
N ARG A 311 8.92 -19.03 -3.16
CA ARG A 311 8.25 -19.29 -1.88
C ARG A 311 6.80 -19.70 -2.05
N PHE A 312 6.05 -19.05 -2.95
CA PHE A 312 4.60 -19.21 -3.07
C PHE A 312 4.17 -20.01 -4.31
N GLY A 313 5.09 -20.30 -5.21
CA GLY A 313 4.83 -21.15 -6.37
C GLY A 313 4.04 -20.46 -7.49
N PRO A 314 3.54 -21.26 -8.47
CA PRO A 314 2.87 -20.74 -9.67
C PRO A 314 1.50 -20.11 -9.39
N HIS A 315 0.91 -20.38 -8.23
CA HIS A 315 -0.38 -19.80 -7.80
C HIS A 315 -0.19 -18.64 -6.81
N ALA A 316 1.02 -18.10 -6.73
CA ALA A 316 1.29 -16.91 -5.92
C ALA A 316 0.32 -15.78 -6.32
N PRO A 317 -0.24 -15.02 -5.36
CA PRO A 317 -1.00 -13.82 -5.68
C PRO A 317 -0.19 -12.87 -6.56
N VAL A 318 -0.87 -12.14 -7.44
CA VAL A 318 -0.22 -11.17 -8.34
C VAL A 318 0.49 -10.11 -7.52
N LEU A 319 1.80 -9.95 -7.74
CA LEU A 319 2.59 -8.89 -7.12
C LEU A 319 2.12 -7.54 -7.64
N ASN A 320 1.95 -6.59 -6.73
CA ASN A 320 1.56 -5.22 -7.01
C ASN A 320 2.19 -4.27 -5.98
N SER A 321 2.02 -2.98 -6.16
CA SER A 321 2.60 -1.95 -5.29
C SER A 321 2.11 -2.06 -3.84
N ILE A 322 0.81 -2.29 -3.62
CA ILE A 322 0.25 -2.44 -2.27
C ILE A 322 0.79 -3.70 -1.57
N GLY A 323 0.86 -4.82 -2.28
CA GLY A 323 1.46 -6.05 -1.73
C GLY A 323 2.93 -5.86 -1.38
N GLN A 324 3.71 -5.33 -2.31
CA GLN A 324 5.14 -5.05 -2.11
C GLN A 324 5.36 -4.07 -0.94
N SER A 325 4.48 -3.08 -0.76
CA SER A 325 4.59 -2.12 0.33
C SER A 325 4.44 -2.76 1.72
N CYS A 326 3.71 -3.88 1.85
CA CYS A 326 3.66 -4.65 3.09
C CYS A 326 5.01 -5.30 3.43
N TYR A 327 5.70 -5.86 2.41
CA TYR A 327 7.06 -6.36 2.56
C TYR A 327 8.01 -5.22 3.00
N GLU A 328 7.99 -4.13 2.28
CA GLU A 328 8.89 -3.00 2.50
C GLU A 328 8.63 -2.30 3.82
N GLY A 329 7.38 -2.20 4.27
CA GLY A 329 7.02 -1.66 5.58
C GLY A 329 7.64 -2.44 6.74
N LEU A 330 7.66 -3.77 6.65
CA LEU A 330 8.31 -4.63 7.64
C LEU A 330 9.84 -4.52 7.57
N MET A 331 10.42 -4.47 6.36
CA MET A 331 11.86 -4.27 6.18
C MET A 331 12.31 -2.89 6.68
N PHE A 332 11.51 -1.85 6.45
CA PHE A 332 11.76 -0.52 7.00
C PHE A 332 11.70 -0.51 8.53
N LEU A 333 10.67 -1.12 9.12
CA LEU A 333 10.57 -1.26 10.58
C LEU A 333 11.82 -1.94 11.14
N HIS A 334 12.26 -3.05 10.54
CA HIS A 334 13.50 -3.72 10.93
C HIS A 334 14.70 -2.77 10.82
N ARG A 335 14.83 -2.03 9.73
CA ARG A 335 15.94 -1.13 9.45
C ARG A 335 16.02 0.03 10.44
N ILE A 336 14.89 0.72 10.67
CA ILE A 336 14.87 1.89 11.58
C ILE A 336 15.04 1.49 13.04
N VAL A 337 14.46 0.36 13.46
CA VAL A 337 14.63 -0.17 14.83
C VAL A 337 16.05 -0.63 15.05
N SER A 338 16.70 -1.23 14.06
CA SER A 338 18.12 -1.60 14.14
C SER A 338 19.02 -0.37 14.27
N ALA A 339 18.72 0.71 13.54
CA ALA A 339 19.46 1.97 13.64
C ALA A 339 19.30 2.67 15.00
N ALA A 340 18.09 2.61 15.59
CA ALA A 340 17.79 3.24 16.88
C ALA A 340 18.14 2.35 18.08
N GLY A 341 18.33 1.04 17.89
CA GLY A 341 18.46 0.06 18.97
C GLY A 341 17.22 -0.02 19.88
N SER A 342 16.05 0.42 19.40
CA SER A 342 14.85 0.57 20.22
C SER A 342 13.58 0.62 19.37
N LEU A 343 12.43 0.24 19.95
CA LEU A 343 11.08 0.47 19.41
C LEU A 343 10.46 1.78 19.94
N ASP A 344 11.18 2.53 20.77
CA ASP A 344 10.72 3.81 21.30
C ASP A 344 10.52 4.84 20.16
N VAL A 345 9.34 5.43 20.11
CA VAL A 345 8.91 6.34 19.02
C VAL A 345 9.81 7.57 18.89
N GLU A 346 10.26 8.13 20.01
CA GLU A 346 11.13 9.32 20.01
C GLU A 346 12.53 8.97 19.48
N LYS A 347 13.07 7.81 19.92
CA LYS A 347 14.37 7.33 19.44
C LYS A 347 14.34 7.03 17.95
N LEU A 348 13.26 6.42 17.46
CA LEU A 348 13.06 6.20 16.02
C LEU A 348 13.01 7.53 15.25
N GLY A 349 12.30 8.51 15.78
CA GLY A 349 12.20 9.83 15.16
C GLY A 349 13.55 10.54 15.00
N ARG A 350 14.49 10.32 15.93
CA ARG A 350 15.83 10.93 15.88
C ARG A 350 16.75 10.35 14.80
N VAL A 351 16.53 9.10 14.41
CA VAL A 351 17.34 8.39 13.40
C VAL A 351 16.66 8.32 12.03
N ALA A 352 15.43 8.83 11.92
CA ALA A 352 14.61 8.70 10.71
C ALA A 352 15.15 9.56 9.56
N ASP A 353 15.44 10.84 9.83
CA ASP A 353 15.89 11.75 8.79
C ASP A 353 17.25 11.31 8.24
N GLY A 354 17.35 11.29 6.92
CA GLY A 354 18.54 10.78 6.21
C GLY A 354 18.66 9.26 6.16
N LEU A 355 17.77 8.48 6.80
CA LEU A 355 17.82 7.02 6.75
C LEU A 355 17.66 6.53 5.30
N GLU A 356 18.63 5.72 4.88
CA GLU A 356 18.60 5.11 3.55
C GLU A 356 18.22 3.63 3.62
N MET A 357 17.47 3.21 2.62
CA MET A 357 17.23 1.78 2.35
C MET A 357 17.17 1.51 0.86
N THR A 358 17.53 0.31 0.48
CA THR A 358 17.42 -0.19 -0.89
C THR A 358 16.53 -1.44 -0.86
N GLY A 359 15.53 -1.46 -1.72
CA GLY A 359 14.52 -2.51 -1.79
C GLY A 359 14.02 -2.75 -3.21
N PRO A 360 12.93 -3.48 -3.39
CA PRO A 360 12.38 -3.79 -4.71
C PRO A 360 12.08 -2.56 -5.59
N ARG A 361 11.81 -1.39 -4.98
CA ARG A 361 11.60 -0.13 -5.71
C ARG A 361 12.88 0.72 -5.84
N GLY A 362 14.06 0.14 -5.62
CA GLY A 362 15.34 0.82 -5.72
C GLY A 362 15.76 1.51 -4.41
N ARG A 363 16.65 2.51 -4.55
CA ARG A 363 17.18 3.28 -3.42
C ARG A 363 16.18 4.35 -3.00
N MET A 364 15.94 4.41 -1.69
CA MET A 364 15.09 5.41 -1.05
C MET A 364 15.81 6.06 0.12
N ARG A 365 15.59 7.36 0.32
CA ARG A 365 16.15 8.14 1.41
C ARG A 365 15.04 8.90 2.13
N MET A 366 14.96 8.76 3.44
CA MET A 366 13.96 9.48 4.24
C MET A 366 14.36 10.95 4.39
N VAL A 367 13.40 11.83 4.19
CA VAL A 367 13.46 13.26 4.45
C VAL A 367 12.31 13.59 5.40
N GLY A 368 12.65 13.98 6.62
CA GLY A 368 11.68 14.07 7.69
C GLY A 368 11.04 12.70 7.98
N ARG A 369 9.81 12.49 7.52
CA ARG A 369 9.06 11.22 7.70
C ARG A 369 8.59 10.60 6.39
N HIS A 370 9.07 11.09 5.25
CA HIS A 370 8.71 10.69 3.89
C HIS A 370 9.94 10.23 3.13
N PHE A 371 9.74 9.52 2.03
CA PHE A 371 10.84 9.02 1.21
C PHE A 371 10.97 9.77 -0.11
N VAL A 372 12.20 10.21 -0.42
CA VAL A 372 12.66 10.48 -1.78
C VAL A 372 12.87 9.14 -2.47
N LYS A 373 12.33 8.97 -3.66
CA LYS A 373 12.37 7.73 -4.42
C LYS A 373 12.16 7.96 -5.91
N ASP A 374 12.47 6.97 -6.71
CA ASP A 374 12.15 6.98 -8.12
C ASP A 374 10.64 6.83 -8.32
N ILE A 375 10.09 7.54 -9.31
CA ILE A 375 8.71 7.40 -9.75
C ILE A 375 8.73 6.94 -11.20
N HIS A 376 7.90 5.97 -11.50
CA HIS A 376 7.78 5.39 -12.83
C HIS A 376 6.42 5.72 -13.41
N LEU A 377 6.41 6.08 -14.68
CA LEU A 377 5.22 6.14 -15.50
C LEU A 377 5.22 4.88 -16.37
N ALA A 378 4.22 4.04 -16.20
CA ALA A 378 4.05 2.82 -16.98
C ALA A 378 2.75 2.86 -17.79
N GLU A 379 2.75 2.22 -18.94
CA GLU A 379 1.57 2.01 -19.76
C GLU A 379 1.12 0.55 -19.63
N ALA A 380 -0.19 0.33 -19.50
CA ALA A 380 -0.73 -1.01 -19.50
C ALA A 380 -0.60 -1.65 -20.89
N ASP A 381 -0.04 -2.85 -20.92
CA ASP A 381 0.11 -3.69 -22.11
C ASP A 381 -0.52 -5.05 -21.85
N GLY A 382 -1.72 -5.21 -22.29
CA GLY A 382 -2.54 -6.36 -21.93
C GLY A 382 -2.84 -6.37 -20.42
N VAL A 383 -2.32 -7.34 -19.70
CA VAL A 383 -2.49 -7.48 -18.22
C VAL A 383 -1.19 -7.18 -17.44
N GLU A 384 -0.21 -6.61 -18.11
CA GLU A 384 1.09 -6.20 -17.55
C GLU A 384 1.32 -4.70 -17.74
N PHE A 385 2.43 -4.19 -17.21
CA PHE A 385 2.86 -2.81 -17.41
C PHE A 385 4.17 -2.74 -18.19
N ALA A 386 4.28 -1.79 -19.12
CA ALA A 386 5.54 -1.40 -19.77
C ALA A 386 6.00 -0.05 -19.23
N ILE A 387 7.20 0.02 -18.66
CA ILE A 387 7.76 1.28 -18.14
C ILE A 387 8.04 2.22 -19.32
N ARG A 388 7.40 3.37 -19.33
CA ARG A 388 7.56 4.41 -20.36
C ARG A 388 8.61 5.45 -19.97
N GLN A 389 8.65 5.83 -18.69
CA GLN A 389 9.56 6.83 -18.16
C GLN A 389 9.85 6.58 -16.69
N THR A 390 11.07 6.86 -16.27
CA THR A 390 11.48 6.91 -14.88
C THR A 390 11.91 8.32 -14.52
N PHE A 391 11.38 8.85 -13.44
CA PHE A 391 11.73 10.12 -12.84
C PHE A 391 12.54 9.83 -11.57
N PRO A 392 13.88 10.08 -11.60
CA PRO A 392 14.73 9.66 -10.50
C PRO A 392 14.58 10.57 -9.28
N GLN A 393 14.62 9.98 -8.10
CA GLN A 393 14.76 10.63 -6.80
C GLN A 393 13.81 11.83 -6.62
N VAL A 394 12.52 11.61 -6.86
CA VAL A 394 11.49 12.65 -6.73
C VAL A 394 11.26 12.96 -5.26
N GLU A 395 11.40 14.23 -4.90
CA GLU A 395 11.12 14.72 -3.54
C GLU A 395 9.64 14.61 -3.20
N PRO A 396 9.26 14.31 -1.93
CA PRO A 396 7.87 14.12 -1.53
C PRO A 396 7.01 15.39 -1.66
N ASN A 397 7.63 16.56 -1.50
CA ASN A 397 6.96 17.87 -1.62
C ASN A 397 7.89 18.87 -2.29
N LYS A 398 7.48 19.45 -3.42
CA LYS A 398 8.17 20.60 -4.01
C LYS A 398 7.27 21.82 -3.84
N GLY A 399 7.65 22.74 -2.95
CA GLY A 399 7.02 24.06 -2.83
C GLY A 399 5.88 24.21 -1.82
N ASN A 400 5.76 23.32 -0.82
CA ASN A 400 5.08 23.69 0.43
C ASN A 400 6.16 23.94 1.49
N PRO A 401 6.37 25.15 1.98
CA PRO A 401 7.16 25.32 3.20
C PRO A 401 6.41 24.63 4.33
N THR A 402 7.12 23.80 5.07
CA THR A 402 6.76 23.18 6.35
C THR A 402 6.30 24.22 7.35
#